data_ac3b17603f3b9969d5031c90206fab69
#
_entry.id   ac3b17603f3b9969d5031c90206fab69
#
_cell.length_a   1.000
_cell.length_b   1.000
_cell.length_c   1.000
_cell.angle_alpha   90.00
_cell.angle_beta   90.00
_cell.angle_gamma   90.00
#
_symmetry.space_group_name_H-M   'P 1'
#
loop_
_entity.id
_entity.type
_entity.pdbx_description
1 polymer ?
#
loop_
_entity_poly.entity_id
_entity_poly.type
_entity_poly.pdbx_seq_one_letter_code
_entity_poly.pdbx_strand_id
1 'polypeptide(L)'
;SLLLFISGVGFADPIGDIVESTGIGQILRNGESTPHSIGYAIELYDEAETVNGRMKIEFLDAEELDLIEHTLVYIDEVYYDPNPSLSKMSLRMVQGTARFASGKGNKIKKANIDITTPTAQIAINGTDFTTTIDELGRTLVILLPDEDGVTPSGEIIVSNEGGSVTLNQAYQATMVSTIETPPTG
;
A
#
# COMPACT_ATOMS: atom_id res chain seq x y z
N SER A 1 -43.12 19.17 -20.49
CA SER A 1 -42.34 19.17 -19.27
C SER A 1 -41.11 18.28 -19.46
N LEU A 2 -39.95 18.93 -19.62
CA LEU A 2 -38.67 18.25 -19.80
C LEU A 2 -38.06 17.99 -18.40
N LEU A 3 -38.08 16.74 -17.92
CA LEU A 3 -37.38 16.36 -16.70
C LEU A 3 -35.87 16.25 -17.01
N LEU A 4 -35.12 17.20 -16.53
CA LEU A 4 -33.65 17.15 -16.53
C LEU A 4 -33.21 16.21 -15.40
N PHE A 5 -32.79 15.01 -15.72
CA PHE A 5 -32.07 14.15 -14.81
C PHE A 5 -30.65 14.70 -14.64
N ILE A 6 -30.42 15.45 -13.58
CA ILE A 6 -29.07 15.75 -13.13
C ILE A 6 -28.58 14.46 -12.47
N SER A 7 -27.83 13.64 -13.21
CA SER A 7 -27.02 12.58 -12.61
C SER A 7 -25.97 13.26 -11.74
N GLY A 8 -26.21 13.25 -10.44
CA GLY A 8 -25.21 13.65 -9.47
C GLY A 8 -24.01 12.73 -9.63
N VAL A 9 -22.87 13.28 -10.02
CA VAL A 9 -21.59 12.58 -9.92
C VAL A 9 -21.35 12.44 -8.41
N GLY A 10 -21.63 11.25 -7.87
CA GLY A 10 -21.28 10.95 -6.50
C GLY A 10 -19.76 10.92 -6.42
N PHE A 11 -19.18 11.91 -5.77
CA PHE A 11 -17.77 11.86 -5.39
C PHE A 11 -17.64 10.74 -4.35
N ALA A 12 -16.72 9.80 -4.58
CA ALA A 12 -16.35 8.85 -3.55
C ALA A 12 -15.73 9.62 -2.36
N ASP A 13 -16.01 9.16 -1.13
CA ASP A 13 -15.40 9.78 0.04
C ASP A 13 -13.89 9.55 0.01
N PRO A 14 -13.08 10.59 0.28
CA PRO A 14 -11.63 10.44 0.38
C PRO A 14 -11.24 9.42 1.45
N ILE A 15 -10.26 8.59 1.15
CA ILE A 15 -9.71 7.57 2.05
C ILE A 15 -8.32 7.93 2.58
N GLY A 16 -7.76 9.03 2.12
CA GLY A 16 -6.46 9.57 2.50
C GLY A 16 -6.09 10.78 1.68
N ASP A 17 -4.91 11.30 1.93
CA ASP A 17 -4.35 12.45 1.23
C ASP A 17 -2.87 12.23 0.90
N ILE A 18 -2.37 12.92 -0.14
CA ILE A 18 -0.94 13.03 -0.39
C ILE A 18 -0.37 14.07 0.58
N VAL A 19 0.54 13.62 1.46
CA VAL A 19 1.17 14.47 2.48
C VAL A 19 2.59 14.91 2.13
N GLU A 20 3.27 14.17 1.23
CA GLU A 20 4.55 14.55 0.65
C GLU A 20 4.53 14.32 -0.87
N SER A 21 5.12 15.24 -1.62
CA SER A 21 5.13 15.20 -3.09
C SER A 21 6.37 15.91 -3.61
N THR A 22 7.19 15.21 -4.38
CA THR A 22 8.35 15.76 -5.09
C THR A 22 8.51 15.12 -6.46
N GLY A 23 9.06 15.84 -7.41
CA GLY A 23 9.36 15.33 -8.75
C GLY A 23 8.10 15.04 -9.58
N ILE A 24 8.19 14.04 -10.46
CA ILE A 24 7.15 13.69 -11.44
C ILE A 24 6.46 12.37 -11.03
N GLY A 25 5.15 12.40 -11.04
CA GLY A 25 4.25 11.27 -10.83
C GLY A 25 2.81 11.74 -10.98
N GLN A 26 1.88 10.81 -10.84
CA GLN A 26 0.46 11.07 -11.09
C GLN A 26 -0.45 10.15 -10.27
N ILE A 27 -1.71 10.58 -10.16
CA ILE A 27 -2.82 9.72 -9.76
C ILE A 27 -3.69 9.48 -10.99
N LEU A 28 -3.92 8.23 -11.34
CA LEU A 28 -4.94 7.85 -12.32
C LEU A 28 -6.23 7.52 -11.59
N ARG A 29 -7.32 8.19 -12.00
CA ARG A 29 -8.67 7.98 -11.48
C ARG A 29 -9.64 7.91 -12.65
N ASN A 30 -10.33 6.80 -12.82
CA ASN A 30 -11.29 6.59 -13.92
C ASN A 30 -10.70 6.85 -15.32
N GLY A 31 -9.42 6.55 -15.52
CA GLY A 31 -8.69 6.77 -16.77
C GLY A 31 -8.19 8.21 -16.97
N GLU A 32 -8.43 9.12 -16.03
CA GLU A 32 -7.90 10.49 -16.05
C GLU A 32 -6.65 10.57 -15.18
N SER A 33 -5.60 11.16 -15.74
CA SER A 33 -4.32 11.39 -15.07
C SER A 33 -4.26 12.79 -14.49
N THR A 34 -3.93 12.88 -13.20
CA THR A 34 -3.67 14.16 -12.51
C THR A 34 -2.27 14.12 -11.90
N PRO A 35 -1.40 15.12 -12.13
CA PRO A 35 -0.12 15.22 -11.45
C PRO A 35 -0.30 15.19 -9.93
N HIS A 36 0.53 14.42 -9.23
CA HIS A 36 0.45 14.36 -7.78
C HIS A 36 0.88 15.68 -7.12
N SER A 37 0.20 16.05 -6.04
CA SER A 37 0.50 17.25 -5.27
C SER A 37 0.08 17.08 -3.82
N ILE A 38 0.73 17.80 -2.91
CA ILE A 38 0.35 17.80 -1.49
C ILE A 38 -1.10 18.26 -1.35
N GLY A 39 -1.87 17.54 -0.52
CA GLY A 39 -3.28 17.79 -0.26
C GLY A 39 -4.22 17.20 -1.31
N TYR A 40 -3.71 16.47 -2.33
CA TYR A 40 -4.57 15.77 -3.27
C TYR A 40 -5.24 14.58 -2.56
N ALA A 41 -6.57 14.59 -2.55
CA ALA A 41 -7.38 13.55 -1.92
C ALA A 41 -7.30 12.23 -2.69
N ILE A 42 -7.03 11.15 -1.97
CA ILE A 42 -6.99 9.79 -2.51
C ILE A 42 -8.34 9.12 -2.34
N GLU A 43 -8.79 8.43 -3.37
CA GLU A 43 -10.06 7.72 -3.41
C GLU A 43 -9.85 6.23 -3.73
N LEU A 44 -10.89 5.45 -3.49
CA LEU A 44 -10.91 4.03 -3.84
C LEU A 44 -10.72 3.84 -5.36
N TYR A 45 -9.93 2.85 -5.73
CA TYR A 45 -9.53 2.51 -7.10
C TYR A 45 -8.56 3.49 -7.77
N ASP A 46 -8.00 4.44 -7.03
CA ASP A 46 -6.90 5.24 -7.55
C ASP A 46 -5.67 4.38 -7.83
N GLU A 47 -4.93 4.77 -8.87
CA GLU A 47 -3.61 4.24 -9.18
C GLU A 47 -2.59 5.34 -8.88
N ALA A 48 -1.68 5.07 -7.95
CA ALA A 48 -0.61 6.00 -7.58
C ALA A 48 0.69 5.60 -8.30
N GLU A 49 1.21 6.49 -9.13
CA GLU A 49 2.42 6.27 -9.92
C GLU A 49 3.44 7.38 -9.71
N THR A 50 4.69 6.99 -9.43
CA THR A 50 5.85 7.88 -9.46
C THR A 50 6.74 7.54 -10.65
N VAL A 51 7.27 8.56 -11.32
CA VAL A 51 8.25 8.41 -12.40
C VAL A 51 9.65 8.69 -11.85
N ASN A 52 10.02 9.95 -11.69
CA ASN A 52 11.30 10.37 -11.09
C ASN A 52 11.05 11.25 -9.85
N GLY A 53 10.07 10.87 -9.04
CA GLY A 53 9.65 11.61 -7.87
C GLY A 53 9.34 10.71 -6.68
N ARG A 54 8.83 11.33 -5.64
CA ARG A 54 8.36 10.65 -4.42
C ARG A 54 6.97 11.12 -4.07
N MET A 55 6.18 10.21 -3.52
CA MET A 55 4.83 10.47 -3.07
C MET A 55 4.60 9.74 -1.76
N LYS A 56 4.13 10.44 -0.73
CA LYS A 56 3.65 9.81 0.50
C LYS A 56 2.15 10.03 0.62
N ILE A 57 1.44 8.93 0.77
CA ILE A 57 0.00 8.90 1.05
C ILE A 57 -0.18 8.58 2.54
N GLU A 58 -0.98 9.39 3.23
CA GLU A 58 -1.47 9.09 4.57
C GLU A 58 -2.96 8.74 4.47
N PHE A 59 -3.33 7.56 4.93
CA PHE A 59 -4.71 7.10 4.98
C PHE A 59 -5.42 7.59 6.25
N LEU A 60 -6.75 7.50 6.28
CA LEU A 60 -7.57 8.03 7.39
C LEU A 60 -7.33 7.37 8.76
N ASP A 61 -6.67 6.22 8.80
CA ASP A 61 -6.24 5.54 10.04
C ASP A 61 -4.75 5.75 10.34
N ALA A 62 -4.15 6.75 9.67
CA ALA A 62 -2.74 7.12 9.80
C ALA A 62 -1.74 6.03 9.34
N GLU A 63 -2.17 5.05 8.54
CA GLU A 63 -1.24 4.25 7.75
C GLU A 63 -0.56 5.15 6.72
N GLU A 64 0.75 4.96 6.53
CA GLU A 64 1.53 5.68 5.55
C GLU A 64 2.02 4.74 4.45
N LEU A 65 1.91 5.19 3.20
CA LEU A 65 2.49 4.55 2.03
C LEU A 65 3.43 5.55 1.34
N ASP A 66 4.74 5.31 1.42
CA ASP A 66 5.78 6.17 0.84
C ASP A 66 6.33 5.49 -0.43
N LEU A 67 6.04 6.07 -1.58
CA LEU A 67 6.50 5.59 -2.89
C LEU A 67 7.73 6.39 -3.30
N ILE A 68 8.83 5.70 -3.62
CA ILE A 68 9.98 6.31 -4.28
C ILE A 68 9.80 6.26 -5.81
N GLU A 69 10.80 6.65 -6.57
CA GLU A 69 10.75 6.68 -8.03
C GLU A 69 10.41 5.33 -8.69
N HIS A 70 9.79 5.36 -9.86
CA HIS A 70 9.40 4.20 -10.67
C HIS A 70 8.48 3.20 -9.95
N THR A 71 7.58 3.69 -9.12
CA THR A 71 6.68 2.86 -8.31
C THR A 71 5.23 3.00 -8.80
N LEU A 72 4.52 1.87 -8.85
CA LEU A 72 3.09 1.80 -9.19
C LEU A 72 2.33 0.97 -8.16
N VAL A 73 1.33 1.58 -7.55
CA VAL A 73 0.45 0.95 -6.56
C VAL A 73 -1.01 1.22 -6.93
N TYR A 74 -1.84 0.18 -6.84
CA TYR A 74 -3.29 0.25 -6.98
C TYR A 74 -3.94 0.18 -5.60
N ILE A 75 -4.93 1.02 -5.36
CA ILE A 75 -5.74 1.00 -4.15
C ILE A 75 -7.00 0.18 -4.45
N ASP A 76 -6.96 -1.11 -4.16
CA ASP A 76 -8.01 -2.05 -4.56
C ASP A 76 -9.21 -2.02 -3.61
N GLU A 77 -8.99 -1.89 -2.31
CA GLU A 77 -10.04 -1.82 -1.31
C GLU A 77 -9.58 -1.03 -0.08
N VAL A 78 -10.38 -0.07 0.35
CA VAL A 78 -10.25 0.57 1.67
C VAL A 78 -11.65 0.84 2.18
N TYR A 79 -11.98 0.21 3.30
CA TYR A 79 -13.29 0.33 3.93
C TYR A 79 -13.13 0.52 5.43
N TYR A 80 -13.73 1.57 5.96
CA TYR A 80 -13.74 1.89 7.38
C TYR A 80 -15.13 1.65 7.95
N ASP A 81 -15.24 0.66 8.84
CA ASP A 81 -16.45 0.34 9.60
C ASP A 81 -16.33 0.91 11.02
N PRO A 82 -17.44 1.31 11.66
CA PRO A 82 -17.45 1.66 13.09
C PRO A 82 -16.87 0.56 13.98
N ASN A 83 -16.99 -0.71 13.57
CA ASN A 83 -16.28 -1.83 14.16
C ASN A 83 -14.97 -2.10 13.42
N PRO A 84 -13.79 -1.80 14.00
CA PRO A 84 -12.50 -1.97 13.34
C PRO A 84 -12.22 -3.39 12.82
N SER A 85 -12.89 -4.39 13.38
CA SER A 85 -12.75 -5.78 12.93
C SER A 85 -13.38 -6.06 11.57
N LEU A 86 -14.26 -5.18 11.10
CA LEU A 86 -14.93 -5.25 9.80
C LEU A 86 -14.28 -4.32 8.77
N SER A 87 -13.42 -3.41 9.22
CA SER A 87 -12.65 -2.54 8.33
C SER A 87 -11.59 -3.34 7.60
N LYS A 88 -11.24 -2.92 6.37
CA LYS A 88 -10.28 -3.61 5.50
C LYS A 88 -9.48 -2.63 4.66
N MET A 89 -8.23 -3.00 4.38
CA MET A 89 -7.37 -2.34 3.39
C MET A 89 -6.70 -3.39 2.52
N SER A 90 -6.75 -3.21 1.21
CA SER A 90 -6.06 -4.04 0.24
C SER A 90 -5.39 -3.16 -0.81
N LEU A 91 -4.07 -3.28 -0.90
CA LEU A 91 -3.24 -2.58 -1.85
C LEU A 91 -2.57 -3.59 -2.77
N ARG A 92 -2.35 -3.21 -4.03
CA ARG A 92 -1.64 -4.03 -5.01
C ARG A 92 -0.46 -3.26 -5.56
N MET A 93 0.74 -3.70 -5.25
CA MET A 93 1.98 -3.13 -5.73
C MET A 93 2.47 -3.91 -6.94
N VAL A 94 2.75 -3.22 -8.05
CA VAL A 94 3.07 -3.84 -9.34
C VAL A 94 4.54 -3.71 -9.68
N GLN A 95 5.17 -2.59 -9.34
CA GLN A 95 6.58 -2.33 -9.60
C GLN A 95 7.14 -1.26 -8.65
N GLY A 96 8.46 -1.19 -8.55
CA GLY A 96 9.17 -0.16 -7.82
C GLY A 96 9.39 -0.50 -6.35
N THR A 97 9.57 0.51 -5.53
CA THR A 97 9.83 0.38 -4.10
C THR A 97 8.93 1.29 -3.30
N ALA A 98 8.26 0.71 -2.31
CA ALA A 98 7.45 1.44 -1.35
C ALA A 98 7.80 1.03 0.09
N ARG A 99 7.64 1.97 1.02
CA ARG A 99 7.61 1.72 2.45
C ARG A 99 6.16 1.82 2.91
N PHE A 100 5.70 0.84 3.63
CA PHE A 100 4.43 0.87 4.34
C PHE A 100 4.68 0.93 5.84
N ALA A 101 4.07 1.91 6.50
CA ALA A 101 4.11 2.03 7.96
C ALA A 101 2.69 1.97 8.52
N SER A 102 2.44 1.02 9.42
CA SER A 102 1.18 0.96 10.14
C SER A 102 1.01 2.17 11.02
N GLY A 103 -0.11 2.86 10.86
CA GLY A 103 -0.48 3.98 11.70
C GLY A 103 -0.76 3.57 13.15
N LYS A 104 -0.78 4.58 14.02
CA LYS A 104 -1.22 4.44 15.42
C LYS A 104 -2.75 4.48 15.55
N GLY A 105 -3.46 4.54 14.43
CA GLY A 105 -4.91 4.51 14.36
C GLY A 105 -5.50 3.16 14.81
N ASN A 106 -6.79 3.14 15.02
CA ASN A 106 -7.54 1.95 15.45
C ASN A 106 -8.79 1.69 14.62
N LYS A 107 -8.91 2.33 13.46
CA LYS A 107 -10.06 2.16 12.56
C LYS A 107 -10.03 0.85 11.79
N ILE A 108 -8.84 0.28 11.59
CA ILE A 108 -8.64 -1.03 10.96
C ILE A 108 -7.85 -1.92 11.90
N LYS A 109 -8.27 -3.18 12.08
CA LYS A 109 -7.39 -4.20 12.66
C LYS A 109 -6.23 -4.45 11.71
N LYS A 110 -5.00 -4.40 12.19
CA LYS A 110 -3.80 -4.57 11.35
C LYS A 110 -3.81 -5.88 10.57
N ALA A 111 -4.36 -6.94 11.15
CA ALA A 111 -4.56 -8.23 10.46
C ALA A 111 -5.52 -8.18 9.25
N ASN A 112 -6.25 -7.07 9.05
CA ASN A 112 -7.14 -6.86 7.90
C ASN A 112 -6.48 -5.97 6.82
N ILE A 113 -5.17 -5.78 6.89
CA ILE A 113 -4.39 -5.05 5.89
C ILE A 113 -3.56 -6.05 5.08
N ASP A 114 -3.80 -6.09 3.77
CA ASP A 114 -3.09 -6.94 2.83
C ASP A 114 -2.40 -6.09 1.76
N ILE A 115 -1.20 -6.51 1.36
CA ILE A 115 -0.55 -5.98 0.16
C ILE A 115 -0.23 -7.17 -0.75
N THR A 116 -0.69 -7.11 -2.01
CA THR A 116 -0.36 -8.10 -3.02
C THR A 116 0.69 -7.58 -3.99
N THR A 117 1.53 -8.48 -4.47
CA THR A 117 2.55 -8.25 -5.49
C THR A 117 2.40 -9.28 -6.61
N PRO A 118 3.13 -9.18 -7.73
CA PRO A 118 3.06 -10.20 -8.79
C PRO A 118 3.42 -11.61 -8.34
N THR A 119 4.21 -11.76 -7.25
CA THR A 119 4.73 -13.07 -6.81
C THR A 119 4.33 -13.46 -5.39
N ALA A 120 3.75 -12.55 -4.61
CA ALA A 120 3.47 -12.78 -3.19
C ALA A 120 2.24 -12.02 -2.68
N GLN A 121 1.73 -12.51 -1.57
CA GLN A 121 0.80 -11.82 -0.69
C GLN A 121 1.49 -11.50 0.63
N ILE A 122 1.34 -10.27 1.11
CA ILE A 122 1.96 -9.75 2.33
C ILE A 122 0.84 -9.45 3.32
N ALA A 123 0.74 -10.24 4.37
CA ALA A 123 -0.19 -10.02 5.48
C ALA A 123 0.55 -9.35 6.64
N ILE A 124 -0.07 -8.32 7.22
CA ILE A 124 0.56 -7.40 8.14
C ILE A 124 -0.05 -7.54 9.53
N ASN A 125 0.80 -7.48 10.55
CA ASN A 125 0.37 -7.38 11.94
C ASN A 125 1.11 -6.23 12.65
N GLY A 126 0.72 -4.98 12.29
CA GLY A 126 1.24 -3.75 12.89
C GLY A 126 2.72 -3.53 12.62
N THR A 127 3.10 -3.26 11.36
CA THR A 127 4.51 -3.24 10.95
C THR A 127 4.89 -2.00 10.16
N ASP A 128 6.19 -1.78 10.10
CA ASP A 128 6.89 -0.88 9.19
C ASP A 128 7.84 -1.73 8.33
N PHE A 129 7.68 -1.69 7.01
CA PHE A 129 8.49 -2.51 6.11
C PHE A 129 8.65 -1.86 4.75
N THR A 130 9.65 -2.31 4.01
CA THR A 130 9.83 -1.97 2.60
C THR A 130 9.54 -3.16 1.70
N THR A 131 8.98 -2.87 0.54
CA THR A 131 8.77 -3.85 -0.53
C THR A 131 9.34 -3.29 -1.83
N THR A 132 10.14 -4.10 -2.50
CA THR A 132 10.68 -3.78 -3.83
C THR A 132 10.26 -4.84 -4.82
N ILE A 133 9.71 -4.42 -5.97
CA ILE A 133 9.35 -5.29 -7.08
C ILE A 133 10.18 -4.88 -8.28
N ASP A 134 10.98 -5.81 -8.78
CA ASP A 134 11.83 -5.58 -9.94
C ASP A 134 11.10 -5.78 -11.27
N GLU A 135 11.80 -5.56 -12.37
CA GLU A 135 11.27 -5.66 -13.73
C GLU A 135 10.77 -7.07 -14.09
N LEU A 136 11.22 -8.10 -13.38
CA LEU A 136 10.78 -9.50 -13.55
C LEU A 136 9.60 -9.86 -12.64
N GLY A 137 9.13 -8.92 -11.81
CA GLY A 137 8.06 -9.16 -10.83
C GLY A 137 8.53 -9.82 -9.55
N ARG A 138 9.85 -10.01 -9.34
CA ARG A 138 10.37 -10.57 -8.10
C ARG A 138 10.17 -9.59 -6.96
N THR A 139 9.76 -10.09 -5.82
CA THR A 139 9.40 -9.29 -4.64
C THR A 139 10.44 -9.48 -3.54
N LEU A 140 11.05 -8.39 -3.08
CA LEU A 140 11.86 -8.32 -1.87
C LEU A 140 11.06 -7.63 -0.77
N VAL A 141 10.95 -8.24 0.39
CA VAL A 141 10.29 -7.66 1.58
C VAL A 141 11.29 -7.60 2.71
N ILE A 142 11.40 -6.44 3.38
CA ILE A 142 12.31 -6.24 4.51
C ILE A 142 11.51 -5.63 5.67
N LEU A 143 11.45 -6.34 6.80
CA LEU A 143 10.87 -5.85 8.05
C LEU A 143 11.78 -4.78 8.66
N LEU A 144 11.25 -3.60 8.91
CA LEU A 144 11.98 -2.51 9.56
C LEU A 144 11.83 -2.56 11.09
N PRO A 145 12.78 -2.00 11.84
CA PRO A 145 12.66 -1.85 13.28
C PRO A 145 11.72 -0.71 13.66
N ASP A 146 11.36 -0.67 14.93
CA ASP A 146 10.80 0.50 15.58
C ASP A 146 11.81 1.66 15.68
N GLU A 147 11.39 2.76 16.29
CA GLU A 147 12.20 3.97 16.47
C GLU A 147 13.53 3.74 17.21
N ASP A 148 13.64 2.67 17.99
CA ASP A 148 14.87 2.26 18.69
C ASP A 148 15.94 1.63 17.76
N GLY A 149 15.57 1.33 16.51
CA GLY A 149 16.45 0.72 15.51
C GLY A 149 16.80 -0.75 15.76
N VAL A 150 16.21 -1.40 16.74
CA VAL A 150 16.54 -2.77 17.18
C VAL A 150 15.31 -3.65 17.31
N THR A 151 14.26 -3.18 17.95
CA THR A 151 13.01 -3.91 18.13
C THR A 151 12.27 -4.02 16.80
N PRO A 152 11.81 -5.21 16.37
CA PRO A 152 11.00 -5.30 15.16
C PRO A 152 9.70 -4.52 15.33
N SER A 153 9.29 -3.77 14.31
CA SER A 153 8.05 -2.96 14.34
C SER A 153 6.77 -3.80 14.40
N GLY A 154 6.88 -5.11 14.19
CA GLY A 154 5.77 -6.04 14.22
C GLY A 154 6.13 -7.36 13.53
N GLU A 155 5.14 -7.96 12.89
CA GLU A 155 5.29 -9.25 12.19
C GLU A 155 4.66 -9.17 10.80
N ILE A 156 5.30 -9.80 9.82
CA ILE A 156 4.82 -9.93 8.45
C ILE A 156 4.80 -11.39 8.07
N ILE A 157 3.74 -11.83 7.41
CA ILE A 157 3.67 -13.14 6.75
C ILE A 157 3.68 -12.90 5.24
N VAL A 158 4.72 -13.38 4.58
CA VAL A 158 4.86 -13.36 3.12
C VAL A 158 4.57 -14.75 2.60
N SER A 159 3.60 -14.88 1.68
CA SER A 159 3.12 -16.17 1.18
C SER A 159 2.87 -16.14 -0.32
N ASN A 160 2.93 -17.30 -0.93
CA ASN A 160 2.50 -17.59 -2.29
C ASN A 160 2.03 -19.06 -2.41
N GLU A 161 1.82 -19.56 -3.63
CA GLU A 161 1.41 -20.96 -3.86
C GLU A 161 2.47 -21.98 -3.41
N GLY A 162 3.75 -21.60 -3.35
CA GLY A 162 4.86 -22.47 -2.92
C GLY A 162 5.02 -22.59 -1.41
N GLY A 163 4.50 -21.63 -0.62
CA GLY A 163 4.64 -21.62 0.82
C GLY A 163 4.58 -20.25 1.46
N SER A 164 5.06 -20.16 2.71
CA SER A 164 5.08 -18.90 3.46
C SER A 164 6.32 -18.78 4.34
N VAL A 165 6.69 -17.55 4.65
CA VAL A 165 7.70 -17.20 5.63
C VAL A 165 7.18 -16.11 6.54
N THR A 166 7.54 -16.16 7.82
CA THR A 166 7.24 -15.12 8.80
C THR A 166 8.49 -14.30 9.07
N LEU A 167 8.38 -12.98 8.91
CA LEU A 167 9.41 -12.02 9.29
C LEU A 167 9.01 -11.41 10.64
N ASN A 168 9.85 -11.59 11.66
CA ASN A 168 9.61 -11.11 13.02
C ASN A 168 10.86 -10.60 13.73
N GLN A 169 11.93 -10.35 12.96
CA GLN A 169 13.15 -9.73 13.45
C GLN A 169 13.46 -8.48 12.63
N ALA A 170 14.01 -7.46 13.30
CA ALA A 170 14.43 -6.24 12.64
C ALA A 170 15.43 -6.54 11.51
N TYR A 171 15.20 -5.96 10.32
CA TYR A 171 15.95 -6.14 9.08
C TYR A 171 15.90 -7.55 8.49
N GLN A 172 15.09 -8.45 9.03
CA GLN A 172 14.84 -9.73 8.38
C GLN A 172 14.17 -9.50 7.02
N ALA A 173 14.64 -10.24 6.01
CA ALA A 173 14.19 -10.07 4.63
C ALA A 173 13.79 -11.40 4.01
N THR A 174 12.95 -11.35 3.00
CA THR A 174 12.64 -12.47 2.12
C THR A 174 12.56 -12.05 0.67
N MET A 175 12.99 -12.95 -0.22
CA MET A 175 12.85 -12.78 -1.68
C MET A 175 11.85 -13.82 -2.21
N VAL A 176 10.94 -13.35 -3.06
CA VAL A 176 9.97 -14.20 -3.76
C VAL A 176 10.17 -14.06 -5.26
N SER A 177 10.73 -15.10 -5.88
CA SER A 177 11.13 -15.05 -7.29
C SER A 177 9.99 -15.33 -8.26
N THR A 178 9.10 -16.26 -7.93
CA THR A 178 7.93 -16.63 -8.73
C THR A 178 6.73 -16.92 -7.83
N ILE A 179 5.55 -17.01 -8.40
CA ILE A 179 4.32 -17.32 -7.65
C ILE A 179 4.33 -18.74 -7.05
N GLU A 180 5.10 -19.66 -7.63
CA GLU A 180 5.17 -21.08 -7.22
C GLU A 180 6.39 -21.40 -6.35
N THR A 181 7.43 -20.55 -6.38
CA THR A 181 8.64 -20.75 -5.58
C THR A 181 8.41 -20.20 -4.18
N PRO A 182 8.63 -21.01 -3.11
CA PRO A 182 8.45 -20.51 -1.75
C PRO A 182 9.32 -19.27 -1.48
N PRO A 183 8.85 -18.35 -0.63
CA PRO A 183 9.68 -17.25 -0.15
C PRO A 183 10.96 -17.80 0.51
N THR A 184 12.10 -17.15 0.24
CA THR A 184 13.41 -17.54 0.82
C THR A 184 13.79 -16.54 1.90
N GLY A 185 14.19 -17.04 3.08
CA GLY A 185 14.72 -16.24 4.19
C GLY A 185 16.22 -16.15 4.16
#